data_404c9a2ec0f8b91e3852f3b7e04c0156
#
_entry.id   404c9a2ec0f8b91e3852f3b7e04c0156
#
_cell.length_a   1.000
_cell.length_b   1.000
_cell.length_c   1.000
_cell.angle_alpha   90.00
_cell.angle_beta   90.00
_cell.angle_gamma   90.00
#
_symmetry.space_group_name_H-M   'P 1'
#
loop_
_entity.id
_entity.type
_entity.pdbx_description
1 polymer ?
#
loop_
_entity_poly.entity_id
_entity_poly.type
_entity_poly.pdbx_seq_one_letter_code
_entity_poly.pdbx_strand_id
1 'polypeptide(L)'
;MNKYFKIIVVLLSSLFLSFSANSTEVKFGHVGKPGSLFSASVDHFAKLANERLGSKGKVTVFGSSQLGKDKQGMQKLKLGTVNMWLPSSVMASIHDEFGVFDMPFIIKDRTHMNKVESQVLPGMFSNLEAKTGYKVIAVWENGFRHITNNTRPINTPGDLKGIKLRTPKSKWRVKMFQSYGANPTPMSFSEVFTALKTGTMDGQENPYAQIAS
;
A
#
# COMPACT_ATOMS: atom_id res chain seq x y z
N MET A 1 -63.42 -18.04 -12.89
CA MET A 1 -61.94 -17.90 -12.92
C MET A 1 -61.38 -18.97 -11.98
N ASN A 2 -60.71 -19.98 -12.57
CA ASN A 2 -60.41 -21.28 -11.94
C ASN A 2 -59.40 -21.11 -10.79
N LYS A 3 -59.64 -21.75 -9.64
CA LYS A 3 -58.81 -21.71 -8.42
C LYS A 3 -57.32 -21.98 -8.70
N TYR A 4 -57.06 -22.86 -9.67
CA TYR A 4 -55.70 -23.19 -10.14
C TYR A 4 -55.04 -22.08 -10.93
N PHE A 5 -55.81 -21.24 -11.64
CA PHE A 5 -55.25 -20.10 -12.38
C PHE A 5 -54.71 -19.01 -11.44
N LYS A 6 -55.39 -18.79 -10.30
CA LYS A 6 -54.90 -17.85 -9.26
C LYS A 6 -53.62 -18.33 -8.56
N ILE A 7 -53.49 -19.67 -8.35
CA ILE A 7 -52.28 -20.24 -7.73
C ILE A 7 -51.09 -20.18 -8.68
N ILE A 8 -51.27 -20.40 -9.98
CA ILE A 8 -50.21 -20.27 -10.98
C ILE A 8 -49.73 -18.83 -11.12
N VAL A 9 -50.61 -17.84 -11.08
CA VAL A 9 -50.24 -16.42 -11.15
C VAL A 9 -49.47 -15.98 -9.91
N VAL A 10 -49.79 -16.47 -8.72
CA VAL A 10 -49.05 -16.18 -7.48
C VAL A 10 -47.69 -16.88 -7.48
N LEU A 11 -47.55 -18.09 -8.01
CA LEU A 11 -46.25 -18.78 -8.14
C LEU A 11 -45.36 -18.15 -9.20
N LEU A 12 -45.90 -17.64 -10.29
CA LEU A 12 -45.11 -16.90 -11.30
C LEU A 12 -44.65 -15.51 -10.78
N SER A 13 -45.46 -14.83 -9.97
CA SER A 13 -45.07 -13.53 -9.40
C SER A 13 -43.97 -13.64 -8.31
N SER A 14 -43.86 -14.79 -7.62
CA SER A 14 -42.80 -15.04 -6.64
C SER A 14 -41.45 -15.40 -7.28
N LEU A 15 -41.43 -15.80 -8.55
CA LEU A 15 -40.15 -16.11 -9.27
C LEU A 15 -39.41 -14.85 -9.77
N PHE A 16 -40.07 -13.67 -9.80
CA PHE A 16 -39.46 -12.44 -10.25
C PHE A 16 -38.75 -11.61 -9.14
N LEU A 17 -38.78 -12.07 -7.90
CA LEU A 17 -38.29 -11.28 -6.73
C LEU A 17 -36.91 -11.67 -6.25
N SER A 18 -36.11 -12.43 -6.98
CA SER A 18 -34.81 -12.91 -6.53
C SER A 18 -33.64 -12.53 -7.45
N PHE A 19 -33.71 -11.44 -8.20
CA PHE A 19 -32.51 -10.80 -8.70
C PHE A 19 -31.99 -9.82 -7.62
N SER A 20 -31.46 -10.36 -6.54
CA SER A 20 -30.53 -9.62 -5.72
C SER A 20 -29.33 -9.30 -6.62
N ALA A 21 -29.26 -8.07 -7.11
CA ALA A 21 -28.05 -7.57 -7.74
C ALA A 21 -26.94 -7.74 -6.71
N ASN A 22 -26.14 -8.80 -6.82
CA ASN A 22 -24.94 -8.98 -6.01
C ASN A 22 -24.01 -7.81 -6.34
N SER A 23 -24.12 -6.76 -5.56
CA SER A 23 -23.20 -5.65 -5.59
C SER A 23 -21.80 -6.19 -5.30
N THR A 24 -20.87 -6.01 -6.23
CA THR A 24 -19.49 -6.46 -6.06
C THR A 24 -18.80 -5.65 -4.96
N GLU A 25 -18.43 -6.29 -3.86
CA GLU A 25 -17.63 -5.63 -2.83
C GLU A 25 -16.14 -5.69 -3.19
N VAL A 26 -15.49 -4.52 -3.23
CA VAL A 26 -14.06 -4.37 -3.46
C VAL A 26 -13.40 -3.94 -2.16
N LYS A 27 -12.60 -4.80 -1.54
CA LYS A 27 -11.85 -4.52 -0.32
C LYS A 27 -10.51 -3.89 -0.68
N PHE A 28 -10.30 -2.63 -0.26
CA PHE A 28 -9.05 -1.90 -0.48
C PHE A 28 -8.31 -1.70 0.84
N GLY A 29 -7.17 -2.37 1.00
CA GLY A 29 -6.36 -2.32 2.22
C GLY A 29 -5.13 -1.42 2.12
N HIS A 30 -4.75 -0.79 3.24
CA HIS A 30 -3.50 -0.06 3.40
C HIS A 30 -3.06 0.00 4.88
N VAL A 31 -1.79 0.40 5.13
CA VAL A 31 -1.23 0.46 6.48
C VAL A 31 -1.28 1.86 7.12
N GLY A 32 -1.66 2.89 6.37
CA GLY A 32 -1.71 4.27 6.86
C GLY A 32 -2.78 4.48 7.92
N LYS A 33 -2.49 5.31 8.91
CA LYS A 33 -3.45 5.72 9.94
C LYS A 33 -4.44 6.76 9.39
N PRO A 34 -5.59 6.98 10.05
CA PRO A 34 -6.49 8.08 9.70
C PRO A 34 -5.76 9.42 9.64
N GLY A 35 -6.04 10.23 8.62
CA GLY A 35 -5.37 11.52 8.37
C GLY A 35 -4.01 11.42 7.68
N SER A 36 -3.45 10.22 7.50
CA SER A 36 -2.21 10.05 6.73
C SER A 36 -2.45 10.24 5.23
N LEU A 37 -1.37 10.49 4.49
CA LEU A 37 -1.42 10.56 3.02
C LEU A 37 -2.05 9.29 2.40
N PHE A 38 -1.71 8.11 2.93
CA PHE A 38 -2.28 6.86 2.44
C PHE A 38 -3.80 6.80 2.65
N SER A 39 -4.27 7.15 3.87
CA SER A 39 -5.71 7.20 4.14
C SER A 39 -6.41 8.19 3.22
N ALA A 40 -5.93 9.43 3.14
CA ALA A 40 -6.53 10.46 2.31
C ALA A 40 -6.61 10.06 0.83
N SER A 41 -5.55 9.45 0.29
CA SER A 41 -5.51 9.01 -1.11
C SER A 41 -6.48 7.86 -1.39
N VAL A 42 -6.51 6.85 -0.51
CA VAL A 42 -7.40 5.68 -0.69
C VAL A 42 -8.87 6.07 -0.45
N ASP A 43 -9.15 6.91 0.54
CA ASP A 43 -10.50 7.40 0.82
C ASP A 43 -11.05 8.23 -0.35
N HIS A 44 -10.21 9.10 -0.93
CA HIS A 44 -10.58 9.88 -2.11
C HIS A 44 -10.84 8.98 -3.33
N PHE A 45 -9.96 8.00 -3.58
CA PHE A 45 -10.19 7.00 -4.63
C PHE A 45 -11.51 6.25 -4.41
N ALA A 46 -11.74 5.75 -3.20
CA ALA A 46 -12.96 4.99 -2.88
C ALA A 46 -14.23 5.83 -3.07
N LYS A 47 -14.20 7.11 -2.68
CA LYS A 47 -15.29 8.05 -2.92
C LYS A 47 -15.62 8.15 -4.40
N LEU A 48 -14.63 8.49 -5.24
CA LEU A 48 -14.82 8.64 -6.69
C LEU A 48 -15.24 7.33 -7.37
N ALA A 49 -14.68 6.20 -6.93
CA ALA A 49 -15.04 4.89 -7.45
C ALA A 49 -16.50 4.54 -7.10
N ASN A 50 -16.91 4.76 -5.86
CA ASN A 50 -18.28 4.48 -5.40
C ASN A 50 -19.32 5.35 -6.11
N GLU A 51 -19.02 6.63 -6.34
CA GLU A 51 -19.88 7.52 -7.14
C GLU A 51 -20.10 6.98 -8.57
N ARG A 52 -19.07 6.42 -9.20
CA ARG A 52 -19.13 5.86 -10.55
C ARG A 52 -19.76 4.46 -10.60
N LEU A 53 -19.54 3.64 -9.58
CA LEU A 53 -20.08 2.30 -9.51
C LEU A 53 -21.60 2.29 -9.23
N GLY A 54 -22.10 3.24 -8.44
CA GLY A 54 -23.50 3.29 -8.03
C GLY A 54 -23.95 1.97 -7.37
N SER A 55 -25.00 1.37 -7.89
CA SER A 55 -25.53 0.08 -7.38
C SER A 55 -24.71 -1.15 -7.83
N LYS A 56 -23.75 -1.00 -8.77
CA LYS A 56 -23.02 -2.14 -9.35
C LYS A 56 -21.94 -2.68 -8.42
N GLY A 57 -21.43 -1.86 -7.49
CA GLY A 57 -20.37 -2.29 -6.58
C GLY A 57 -20.02 -1.24 -5.53
N LYS A 58 -19.21 -1.65 -4.57
CA LYS A 58 -18.75 -0.79 -3.49
C LYS A 58 -17.28 -1.06 -3.17
N VAL A 59 -16.47 0.01 -3.15
CA VAL A 59 -15.11 -0.02 -2.60
C VAL A 59 -15.21 0.29 -1.10
N THR A 60 -14.78 -0.65 -0.27
CA THR A 60 -14.68 -0.52 1.18
C THR A 60 -13.21 -0.41 1.58
N VAL A 61 -12.86 0.67 2.29
CA VAL A 61 -11.47 0.95 2.70
C VAL A 61 -11.18 0.33 4.05
N PHE A 62 -10.02 -0.28 4.17
CA PHE A 62 -9.48 -0.90 5.39
C PHE A 62 -8.08 -0.33 5.66
N GLY A 63 -8.01 0.78 6.40
CA GLY A 63 -6.77 1.43 6.81
C GLY A 63 -6.14 0.83 8.05
N SER A 64 -5.08 1.47 8.56
CA SER A 64 -4.42 1.13 9.84
C SER A 64 -4.03 -0.35 9.99
N SER A 65 -3.70 -1.01 8.89
CA SER A 65 -3.36 -2.45 8.88
C SER A 65 -4.51 -3.39 9.33
N GLN A 66 -5.78 -2.98 9.23
CA GLN A 66 -6.94 -3.81 9.61
C GLN A 66 -6.97 -5.16 8.87
N LEU A 67 -6.55 -5.19 7.62
CA LEU A 67 -6.43 -6.44 6.84
C LEU A 67 -5.04 -7.09 6.95
N GLY A 68 -4.18 -6.58 7.81
CA GLY A 68 -2.82 -7.07 8.05
C GLY A 68 -1.73 -6.07 7.67
N LYS A 69 -0.48 -6.44 7.97
CA LYS A 69 0.73 -5.69 7.61
C LYS A 69 0.98 -5.80 6.10
N ASP A 70 1.84 -4.94 5.51
CA ASP A 70 2.06 -4.87 4.06
C ASP A 70 2.25 -6.23 3.38
N LYS A 71 3.19 -7.07 3.87
CA LYS A 71 3.39 -8.41 3.28
C LYS A 71 2.16 -9.31 3.38
N GLN A 72 1.43 -9.24 4.50
CA GLN A 72 0.20 -10.02 4.69
C GLN A 72 -0.91 -9.53 3.76
N GLY A 73 -1.04 -8.20 3.59
CA GLY A 73 -1.98 -7.62 2.64
C GLY A 73 -1.70 -8.05 1.21
N MET A 74 -0.43 -8.03 0.78
CA MET A 74 -0.04 -8.53 -0.54
C MET A 74 -0.33 -10.02 -0.71
N GLN A 75 -0.11 -10.85 0.33
CA GLN A 75 -0.50 -12.27 0.28
C GLN A 75 -2.02 -12.46 0.14
N LYS A 76 -2.81 -11.70 0.91
CA LYS A 76 -4.28 -11.73 0.83
C LYS A 76 -4.80 -11.26 -0.53
N LEU A 77 -4.13 -10.27 -1.15
CA LEU A 77 -4.40 -9.84 -2.51
C LEU A 77 -4.19 -11.01 -3.50
N LYS A 78 -3.07 -11.72 -3.38
CA LYS A 78 -2.78 -12.90 -4.23
C LYS A 78 -3.78 -14.04 -4.04
N LEU A 79 -4.30 -14.21 -2.82
CA LEU A 79 -5.31 -15.22 -2.49
C LEU A 79 -6.75 -14.77 -2.85
N GLY A 80 -6.94 -13.53 -3.35
CA GLY A 80 -8.25 -12.99 -3.72
C GLY A 80 -9.16 -12.63 -2.53
N THR A 81 -8.68 -12.71 -1.29
CA THR A 81 -9.45 -12.32 -0.08
C THR A 81 -9.44 -10.80 0.17
N VAL A 82 -8.55 -10.08 -0.49
CA VAL A 82 -8.48 -8.63 -0.64
C VAL A 82 -8.38 -8.33 -2.13
N ASN A 83 -9.02 -7.27 -2.61
CA ASN A 83 -9.10 -6.99 -4.04
C ASN A 83 -8.10 -5.91 -4.48
N MET A 84 -7.75 -4.98 -3.58
CA MET A 84 -6.81 -3.89 -3.84
C MET A 84 -5.93 -3.65 -2.61
N TRP A 85 -4.67 -3.29 -2.85
CA TRP A 85 -3.73 -2.95 -1.79
C TRP A 85 -2.89 -1.75 -2.21
N LEU A 86 -2.65 -0.81 -1.29
CA LEU A 86 -1.70 0.28 -1.46
C LEU A 86 -0.37 -0.10 -0.79
N PRO A 87 0.58 -0.70 -1.52
CA PRO A 87 1.91 -0.99 -1.02
C PRO A 87 2.82 0.24 -1.12
N SER A 88 3.99 0.16 -0.48
CA SER A 88 5.06 1.12 -0.63
C SER A 88 6.38 0.38 -0.85
N SER A 89 7.43 0.69 -0.08
CA SER A 89 8.76 0.07 -0.18
C SER A 89 8.77 -1.46 -0.06
N VAL A 90 7.71 -2.08 0.44
CA VAL A 90 7.56 -3.54 0.45
C VAL A 90 7.61 -4.14 -0.95
N MET A 91 7.31 -3.37 -2.00
CA MET A 91 7.37 -3.83 -3.39
C MET A 91 8.75 -4.36 -3.78
N ALA A 92 9.84 -3.79 -3.26
CA ALA A 92 11.20 -4.30 -3.44
C ALA A 92 11.42 -5.72 -2.88
N SER A 93 10.55 -6.18 -1.97
CA SER A 93 10.57 -7.57 -1.46
C SER A 93 9.63 -8.52 -2.23
N ILE A 94 8.79 -7.98 -3.10
CA ILE A 94 7.89 -8.73 -3.98
C ILE A 94 8.55 -8.94 -5.34
N HIS A 95 9.17 -7.88 -5.86
CA HIS A 95 9.87 -7.89 -7.13
C HIS A 95 11.09 -6.99 -7.08
N ASP A 96 12.28 -7.56 -7.27
CA ASP A 96 13.57 -6.90 -7.02
C ASP A 96 13.80 -5.61 -7.83
N GLU A 97 13.22 -5.48 -9.02
CA GLU A 97 13.35 -4.27 -9.84
C GLU A 97 12.88 -2.99 -9.10
N PHE A 98 11.88 -3.12 -8.19
CA PHE A 98 11.46 -1.99 -7.36
C PHE A 98 12.51 -1.53 -6.35
N GLY A 99 13.57 -2.33 -6.14
CA GLY A 99 14.71 -1.94 -5.31
C GLY A 99 15.48 -0.74 -5.85
N VAL A 100 15.32 -0.39 -7.13
CA VAL A 100 15.91 0.84 -7.69
C VAL A 100 15.46 2.09 -6.93
N PHE A 101 14.21 2.12 -6.44
CA PHE A 101 13.68 3.24 -5.64
C PHE A 101 14.20 3.26 -4.19
N ASP A 102 14.93 2.24 -3.77
CA ASP A 102 15.64 2.22 -2.49
C ASP A 102 17.07 2.77 -2.62
N MET A 103 17.56 3.01 -3.85
CA MET A 103 18.86 3.60 -4.11
C MET A 103 18.87 5.08 -3.72
N PRO A 104 19.92 5.56 -3.01
CA PRO A 104 20.00 6.94 -2.61
C PRO A 104 20.18 7.84 -3.84
N PHE A 105 19.48 8.97 -3.85
CA PHE A 105 19.60 10.05 -4.84
C PHE A 105 19.38 9.65 -6.31
N ILE A 106 18.84 8.46 -6.60
CA ILE A 106 18.56 8.01 -7.98
C ILE A 106 17.49 8.89 -8.66
N ILE A 107 16.52 9.37 -7.90
CA ILE A 107 15.51 10.31 -8.37
C ILE A 107 15.89 11.72 -7.95
N LYS A 108 16.15 12.60 -8.92
CA LYS A 108 16.60 13.99 -8.67
C LYS A 108 15.46 14.86 -8.15
N ASP A 109 14.33 14.82 -8.83
CA ASP A 109 13.17 15.67 -8.58
C ASP A 109 11.91 15.04 -9.18
N ARG A 110 10.75 15.71 -9.04
CA ARG A 110 9.47 15.25 -9.59
C ARG A 110 9.46 15.20 -11.12
N THR A 111 10.15 16.12 -11.77
CA THR A 111 10.27 16.12 -13.25
C THR A 111 11.00 14.86 -13.73
N HIS A 112 12.07 14.48 -13.03
CA HIS A 112 12.76 13.22 -13.30
C HIS A 112 11.85 12.02 -13.03
N MET A 113 11.11 12.01 -11.91
CA MET A 113 10.18 10.92 -11.59
C MET A 113 9.08 10.78 -12.64
N ASN A 114 8.54 11.86 -13.19
CA ASN A 114 7.54 11.81 -14.28
C ASN A 114 8.10 11.13 -15.55
N LYS A 115 9.38 11.33 -15.85
CA LYS A 115 10.04 10.61 -16.95
C LYS A 115 10.20 9.12 -16.65
N VAL A 116 10.59 8.78 -15.41
CA VAL A 116 10.69 7.38 -14.97
C VAL A 116 9.31 6.71 -15.04
N GLU A 117 8.26 7.40 -14.60
CA GLU A 117 6.90 6.89 -14.65
C GLU A 117 6.46 6.56 -16.08
N SER A 118 6.73 7.45 -17.03
CA SER A 118 6.31 7.26 -18.42
C SER A 118 7.19 6.29 -19.21
N GLN A 119 8.48 6.21 -18.94
CA GLN A 119 9.45 5.49 -19.76
C GLN A 119 9.94 4.17 -19.15
N VAL A 120 9.95 4.04 -17.83
CA VAL A 120 10.54 2.88 -17.14
C VAL A 120 9.46 2.02 -16.47
N LEU A 121 8.52 2.63 -15.75
CA LEU A 121 7.53 1.87 -14.98
C LEU A 121 6.64 0.94 -15.81
N PRO A 122 6.24 1.24 -17.06
CA PRO A 122 5.43 0.30 -17.85
C PRO A 122 6.11 -1.05 -18.05
N GLY A 123 7.43 -1.07 -18.32
CA GLY A 123 8.20 -2.31 -18.43
C GLY A 123 8.31 -3.05 -17.09
N MET A 124 8.56 -2.33 -15.99
CA MET A 124 8.59 -2.94 -14.65
C MET A 124 7.24 -3.55 -14.26
N PHE A 125 6.13 -2.90 -14.60
CA PHE A 125 4.78 -3.41 -14.29
C PHE A 125 4.45 -4.67 -15.08
N SER A 126 4.81 -4.71 -16.37
CA SER A 126 4.68 -5.90 -17.21
C SER A 126 5.49 -7.08 -16.64
N ASN A 127 6.74 -6.85 -16.24
CA ASN A 127 7.59 -7.86 -15.60
C ASN A 127 7.00 -8.33 -14.26
N LEU A 128 6.46 -7.42 -13.45
CA LEU A 128 5.82 -7.77 -12.18
C LEU A 128 4.61 -8.68 -12.42
N GLU A 129 3.71 -8.29 -13.33
CA GLU A 129 2.49 -9.06 -13.63
C GLU A 129 2.84 -10.46 -14.12
N ALA A 130 3.76 -10.58 -15.08
CA ALA A 130 4.20 -11.86 -15.64
C ALA A 130 4.81 -12.79 -14.58
N LYS A 131 5.63 -12.27 -13.66
CA LYS A 131 6.33 -13.06 -12.65
C LYS A 131 5.52 -13.36 -11.41
N THR A 132 4.58 -12.50 -11.04
CA THR A 132 3.89 -12.57 -9.74
C THR A 132 2.38 -12.66 -9.81
N GLY A 133 1.77 -12.25 -10.94
CA GLY A 133 0.33 -12.13 -11.11
C GLY A 133 -0.28 -10.87 -10.48
N TYR A 134 0.53 -9.98 -9.87
CA TYR A 134 0.06 -8.70 -9.39
C TYR A 134 -0.05 -7.70 -10.55
N LYS A 135 -1.16 -6.99 -10.61
CA LYS A 135 -1.37 -5.92 -11.58
C LYS A 135 -1.31 -4.55 -10.90
N VAL A 136 -0.44 -3.67 -11.41
CA VAL A 136 -0.43 -2.27 -11.02
C VAL A 136 -1.50 -1.53 -11.81
N ILE A 137 -2.37 -0.80 -11.12
CA ILE A 137 -3.45 -0.03 -11.74
C ILE A 137 -3.20 1.48 -11.68
N ALA A 138 -2.39 1.95 -10.74
CA ALA A 138 -1.98 3.34 -10.63
C ALA A 138 -0.72 3.47 -9.79
N VAL A 139 -0.03 4.60 -9.95
CA VAL A 139 1.10 5.04 -9.11
C VAL A 139 0.70 6.33 -8.43
N TRP A 140 0.97 6.43 -7.13
CA TRP A 140 0.73 7.63 -6.34
C TRP A 140 2.01 8.10 -5.68
N GLU A 141 2.24 9.40 -5.64
CA GLU A 141 3.41 9.95 -4.98
C GLU A 141 3.33 9.70 -3.46
N ASN A 142 4.37 9.08 -2.92
CA ASN A 142 4.57 8.99 -1.47
C ASN A 142 5.50 10.12 -0.99
N GLY A 143 6.50 10.48 -1.78
CA GLY A 143 7.45 11.56 -1.54
C GLY A 143 8.88 11.10 -1.35
N PHE A 144 9.80 12.09 -1.26
CA PHE A 144 11.19 11.86 -0.91
C PHE A 144 11.33 11.47 0.56
N ARG A 145 12.25 10.57 0.84
CA ARG A 145 12.43 10.02 2.17
C ARG A 145 13.53 10.76 2.92
N HIS A 146 13.29 11.00 4.20
CA HIS A 146 14.18 11.69 5.11
C HIS A 146 14.45 10.80 6.33
N ILE A 147 15.66 10.91 6.89
CA ILE A 147 16.03 10.21 8.11
C ILE A 147 15.63 11.09 9.29
N THR A 148 14.95 10.51 10.27
CA THR A 148 14.67 11.13 11.56
C THR A 148 15.22 10.25 12.67
N ASN A 149 15.86 10.85 13.68
CA ASN A 149 16.37 10.17 14.86
C ASN A 149 16.44 11.12 16.06
N ASN A 150 16.57 10.56 17.25
CA ASN A 150 16.69 11.29 18.53
C ASN A 150 18.08 11.22 19.14
N THR A 151 19.08 10.73 18.40
CA THR A 151 20.44 10.51 18.91
C THR A 151 21.35 11.68 18.61
N ARG A 152 21.40 12.13 17.34
CA ARG A 152 22.29 13.21 16.87
C ARG A 152 21.91 13.73 15.49
N PRO A 153 22.34 14.94 15.11
CA PRO A 153 22.25 15.40 13.71
C PRO A 153 22.99 14.45 12.75
N ILE A 154 22.43 14.28 11.55
CA ILE A 154 23.02 13.50 10.46
C ILE A 154 23.39 14.46 9.32
N ASN A 155 24.66 14.77 9.19
CA ASN A 155 25.22 15.65 8.16
C ASN A 155 25.99 14.86 7.11
N THR A 156 26.56 13.73 7.49
CA THR A 156 27.31 12.81 6.64
C THR A 156 26.85 11.38 6.83
N PRO A 157 27.11 10.46 5.88
CA PRO A 157 26.80 9.04 6.07
C PRO A 157 27.44 8.45 7.34
N GLY A 158 28.63 8.91 7.72
CA GLY A 158 29.33 8.45 8.93
C GLY A 158 28.59 8.73 10.24
N ASP A 159 27.74 9.75 10.27
CA ASP A 159 26.93 10.09 11.44
C ASP A 159 25.84 9.04 11.73
N LEU A 160 25.55 8.16 10.76
CA LEU A 160 24.64 7.03 10.94
C LEU A 160 25.25 5.87 11.72
N LYS A 161 26.57 5.88 11.98
CA LYS A 161 27.25 4.77 12.65
C LYS A 161 26.62 4.44 14.00
N GLY A 162 26.19 3.17 14.13
CA GLY A 162 25.63 2.64 15.37
C GLY A 162 24.15 3.01 15.63
N ILE A 163 23.53 3.90 14.86
CA ILE A 163 22.11 4.26 15.01
C ILE A 163 21.24 3.05 14.71
N LYS A 164 20.37 2.67 15.66
CA LYS A 164 19.32 1.65 15.48
C LYS A 164 18.21 2.25 14.62
N LEU A 165 18.33 2.09 13.30
CA LEU A 165 17.43 2.71 12.34
C LEU A 165 16.36 1.72 11.88
N ARG A 166 15.09 2.01 12.13
CA ARG A 166 14.02 1.23 11.54
C ARG A 166 13.97 1.46 10.03
N THR A 167 13.87 0.38 9.27
CA THR A 167 13.63 0.42 7.82
C THR A 167 12.37 -0.38 7.45
N PRO A 168 11.74 -0.10 6.31
CA PRO A 168 10.79 -1.03 5.70
C PRO A 168 11.47 -2.38 5.40
N LYS A 169 10.65 -3.41 5.15
CA LYS A 169 11.14 -4.76 4.82
C LYS A 169 11.65 -4.81 3.38
N SER A 170 12.80 -4.21 3.12
CA SER A 170 13.55 -4.26 1.86
C SER A 170 15.00 -4.62 2.12
N LYS A 171 15.51 -5.65 1.43
CA LYS A 171 16.92 -6.07 1.52
C LYS A 171 17.89 -4.98 1.04
N TRP A 172 17.49 -4.21 0.02
CA TRP A 172 18.33 -3.17 -0.56
C TRP A 172 18.50 -2.00 0.41
N ARG A 173 17.42 -1.60 1.07
CA ARG A 173 17.45 -0.54 2.08
C ARG A 173 18.27 -0.93 3.31
N VAL A 174 18.14 -2.18 3.75
CA VAL A 174 19.00 -2.71 4.83
C VAL A 174 20.47 -2.64 4.42
N LYS A 175 20.85 -3.13 3.24
CA LYS A 175 22.22 -3.07 2.74
C LYS A 175 22.75 -1.65 2.65
N MET A 176 21.94 -0.72 2.13
CA MET A 176 22.32 0.70 2.02
C MET A 176 22.67 1.28 3.40
N PHE A 177 21.81 1.16 4.40
CA PHE A 177 22.06 1.72 5.72
C PHE A 177 23.18 1.00 6.48
N GLN A 178 23.36 -0.31 6.26
CA GLN A 178 24.51 -1.04 6.76
C GLN A 178 25.82 -0.49 6.20
N SER A 179 25.87 -0.17 4.90
CA SER A 179 27.08 0.42 4.28
C SER A 179 27.45 1.79 4.83
N TYR A 180 26.49 2.51 5.43
CA TYR A 180 26.72 3.76 6.15
C TYR A 180 27.03 3.56 7.64
N GLY A 181 27.11 2.30 8.10
CA GLY A 181 27.45 1.96 9.49
C GLY A 181 26.28 1.99 10.45
N ALA A 182 25.05 2.24 9.99
CA ALA A 182 23.85 2.11 10.84
C ALA A 182 23.55 0.65 11.21
N ASN A 183 22.71 0.47 12.21
CA ASN A 183 22.11 -0.80 12.59
C ASN A 183 20.64 -0.86 12.11
N PRO A 184 20.40 -1.11 10.80
CA PRO A 184 19.05 -1.12 10.27
C PRO A 184 18.27 -2.34 10.70
N THR A 185 17.04 -2.13 11.19
CA THR A 185 16.12 -3.20 11.57
C THR A 185 14.86 -3.14 10.69
N PRO A 186 14.62 -4.14 9.82
CA PRO A 186 13.42 -4.18 8.99
C PRO A 186 12.19 -4.49 9.84
N MET A 187 11.23 -3.56 9.85
CA MET A 187 10.05 -3.62 10.70
C MET A 187 8.82 -3.11 9.94
N SER A 188 7.65 -3.71 10.20
CA SER A 188 6.38 -3.24 9.63
C SER A 188 6.03 -1.84 10.10
N PHE A 189 5.35 -1.05 9.28
CA PHE A 189 5.03 0.35 9.60
C PHE A 189 4.18 0.48 10.88
N SER A 190 3.24 -0.43 11.09
CA SER A 190 2.38 -0.44 12.29
C SER A 190 3.13 -0.61 13.62
N GLU A 191 4.39 -1.04 13.59
CA GLU A 191 5.22 -1.27 14.79
C GLU A 191 6.14 -0.07 15.10
N VAL A 192 6.30 0.87 14.14
CA VAL A 192 7.30 1.94 14.20
C VAL A 192 7.08 2.88 15.37
N PHE A 193 5.84 3.35 15.56
CA PHE A 193 5.51 4.28 16.64
C PHE A 193 5.91 3.73 18.01
N THR A 194 5.55 2.50 18.29
CA THR A 194 5.90 1.83 19.57
C THR A 194 7.40 1.67 19.70
N ALA A 195 8.09 1.23 18.65
CA ALA A 195 9.54 1.02 18.67
C ALA A 195 10.34 2.31 18.95
N LEU A 196 9.90 3.43 18.36
CA LEU A 196 10.48 4.75 18.61
C LEU A 196 10.15 5.25 20.03
N LYS A 197 8.90 5.11 20.47
CA LYS A 197 8.44 5.55 21.79
C LYS A 197 9.16 4.82 22.93
N THR A 198 9.43 3.53 22.76
CA THR A 198 10.11 2.70 23.76
C THR A 198 11.64 2.76 23.68
N GLY A 199 12.23 3.49 22.71
CA GLY A 199 13.68 3.52 22.51
C GLY A 199 14.27 2.24 21.94
N THR A 200 13.43 1.29 21.49
CA THR A 200 13.91 0.08 20.79
C THR A 200 14.60 0.47 19.49
N MET A 201 14.12 1.51 18.80
CA MET A 201 14.74 2.15 17.66
C MET A 201 15.07 3.60 17.98
N ASP A 202 16.20 4.06 17.48
CA ASP A 202 16.65 5.45 17.65
C ASP A 202 16.06 6.37 16.59
N GLY A 203 15.66 5.82 15.43
CA GLY A 203 15.17 6.57 14.30
C GLY A 203 14.48 5.72 13.24
N GLN A 204 14.00 6.40 12.21
CA GLN A 204 13.40 5.83 11.02
C GLN A 204 13.71 6.67 9.78
N GLU A 205 13.32 6.18 8.61
CA GLU A 205 13.33 6.95 7.38
C GLU A 205 11.99 6.80 6.65
N ASN A 206 11.41 7.91 6.26
CA ASN A 206 10.12 7.99 5.56
C ASN A 206 9.94 9.38 4.91
N PRO A 207 9.01 9.55 3.97
CA PRO A 207 8.53 10.87 3.57
C PRO A 207 7.91 11.62 4.76
N TYR A 208 8.00 12.95 4.76
CA TYR A 208 7.46 13.78 5.85
C TYR A 208 5.99 13.51 6.16
N ALA A 209 5.17 13.32 5.13
CA ALA A 209 3.74 12.99 5.32
C ALA A 209 3.52 11.68 6.08
N GLN A 210 4.45 10.74 6.00
CA GLN A 210 4.40 9.48 6.76
C GLN A 210 5.00 9.61 8.16
N ILE A 211 5.94 10.54 8.35
CA ILE A 211 6.55 10.81 9.66
C ILE A 211 5.55 11.53 10.56
N ALA A 212 4.75 12.42 10.00
CA ALA A 212 3.76 13.23 10.71
C ALA A 212 2.46 12.49 11.07
N SER A 213 2.29 11.21 10.69
CA SER A 213 1.06 10.43 10.87
C SER A 213 1.08 9.45 12.06
#